data_04d1d1eedfaf6ef03125465989c5737f
#
_entry.id   04d1d1eedfaf6ef03125465989c5737f
#
_cell.length_a   1.000
_cell.length_b   1.000
_cell.length_c   1.000
_cell.angle_alpha   90.00
_cell.angle_beta   90.00
_cell.angle_gamma   90.00
#
_symmetry.space_group_name_H-M   'P 1'
#
loop_
_entity.id
_entity.type
_entity.pdbx_description
1 polymer ?
#
loop_
_entity_poly.entity_id
_entity_poly.type
_entity_poly.pdbx_seq_one_letter_code
_entity_poly.pdbx_strand_id
1 'polypeptide(L)'
;MAMFDDIRASLAPPHPAGRPFIMGGLIAALLGVAIGHWLIWLGLMFTLFCLYFFRDPERVPPARPGAIVAPADGRIVSMGLSAPPPELGLGAEPRWRVSIFLSVLNVHVNRMPLDGVVTRIAYRHGAFVSASLDKASTSNERNALAIRVASGQEIAVVQIAGLIARRILCGVREGDPVRTGERFGIIRFGSRTDLYLPDGLRPLVAEGQTMIGGETVIAEMLP
;
A
#
# COMPACT_ATOMS: atom_id res chain seq x y z
N MET A 1 10.95 -19.93 -15.29
CA MET A 1 9.62 -19.61 -14.78
C MET A 1 9.62 -18.27 -14.06
N ALA A 2 10.38 -18.07 -12.99
CA ALA A 2 10.45 -16.79 -12.25
C ALA A 2 10.69 -15.53 -13.12
N MET A 3 11.63 -15.57 -14.06
CA MET A 3 11.95 -14.42 -14.94
C MET A 3 10.76 -14.00 -15.83
N PHE A 4 9.94 -14.93 -16.31
CA PHE A 4 8.74 -14.62 -17.09
C PHE A 4 7.62 -14.05 -16.21
N ASP A 5 7.53 -14.48 -14.97
CA ASP A 5 6.56 -13.97 -14.01
C ASP A 5 6.92 -12.54 -13.57
N ASP A 6 8.21 -12.25 -13.41
CA ASP A 6 8.73 -10.89 -13.14
C ASP A 6 8.49 -9.94 -14.32
N ILE A 7 8.68 -10.42 -15.56
CA ILE A 7 8.38 -9.64 -16.77
C ILE A 7 6.87 -9.38 -16.87
N ARG A 8 6.02 -10.38 -16.63
CA ARG A 8 4.57 -10.21 -16.61
C ARG A 8 4.10 -9.23 -15.53
N ALA A 9 4.66 -9.32 -14.32
CA ALA A 9 4.36 -8.38 -13.24
C ALA A 9 4.79 -6.94 -13.59
N SER A 10 5.90 -6.79 -14.33
CA SER A 10 6.39 -5.49 -14.80
C SER A 10 5.55 -4.91 -15.94
N LEU A 11 4.91 -5.76 -16.75
CA LEU A 11 4.03 -5.38 -17.85
C LEU A 11 2.54 -5.35 -17.45
N ALA A 12 2.23 -5.47 -16.16
CA ALA A 12 0.87 -5.38 -15.68
C ALA A 12 0.21 -4.04 -16.08
N PRO A 13 -1.10 -4.04 -16.37
CA PRO A 13 -1.79 -2.82 -16.74
C PRO A 13 -1.66 -1.76 -15.65
N PRO A 14 -1.52 -0.49 -16.00
CA PRO A 14 -1.39 0.56 -15.01
C PRO A 14 -2.71 0.85 -14.30
N HIS A 15 -2.65 1.02 -12.99
CA HIS A 15 -3.78 1.47 -12.18
C HIS A 15 -4.36 2.79 -12.74
N PRO A 16 -5.70 2.98 -12.74
CA PRO A 16 -6.36 4.17 -13.31
C PRO A 16 -5.81 5.51 -12.81
N ALA A 17 -5.33 5.57 -11.56
CA ALA A 17 -4.70 6.75 -10.99
C ALA A 17 -3.43 7.21 -11.72
N GLY A 18 -2.81 6.35 -12.54
CA GLY A 18 -1.64 6.66 -13.36
C GLY A 18 -1.97 7.34 -14.70
N ARG A 19 -3.21 7.21 -15.18
CA ARG A 19 -3.61 7.70 -16.51
C ARG A 19 -3.23 9.16 -16.78
N PRO A 20 -3.52 10.14 -15.87
CA PRO A 20 -3.18 11.53 -16.14
C PRO A 20 -1.67 11.78 -16.26
N PHE A 21 -0.84 11.03 -15.53
CA PHE A 21 0.62 11.15 -15.60
C PHE A 21 1.16 10.55 -16.90
N ILE A 22 0.67 9.39 -17.30
CA ILE A 22 1.02 8.73 -18.56
C ILE A 22 0.64 9.64 -19.73
N MET A 23 -0.59 10.18 -19.73
CA MET A 23 -1.03 11.12 -20.77
C MET A 23 -0.19 12.40 -20.79
N GLY A 24 0.17 12.95 -19.63
CA GLY A 24 1.05 14.12 -19.51
C GLY A 24 2.43 13.87 -20.15
N GLY A 25 3.01 12.69 -19.90
CA GLY A 25 4.28 12.30 -20.54
C GLY A 25 4.18 12.15 -22.05
N LEU A 26 3.11 11.54 -22.56
CA LEU A 26 2.87 11.42 -24.00
C LEU A 26 2.65 12.79 -24.67
N ILE A 27 1.91 13.69 -24.02
CA ILE A 27 1.72 15.07 -24.50
C ILE A 27 3.06 15.81 -24.54
N ALA A 28 3.89 15.69 -23.49
CA ALA A 28 5.21 16.28 -23.48
C ALA A 28 6.10 15.75 -24.62
N ALA A 29 6.06 14.44 -24.88
CA ALA A 29 6.77 13.84 -25.99
C ALA A 29 6.29 14.39 -27.36
N LEU A 30 4.98 14.52 -27.53
CA LEU A 30 4.39 15.09 -28.76
C LEU A 30 4.80 16.56 -28.96
N LEU A 31 4.73 17.38 -27.92
CA LEU A 31 5.19 18.78 -27.96
C LEU A 31 6.69 18.88 -28.30
N GLY A 32 7.47 17.89 -27.93
CA GLY A 32 8.87 17.80 -28.27
C GLY A 32 9.16 17.78 -29.77
N VAL A 33 8.21 17.37 -30.60
CA VAL A 33 8.34 17.41 -32.08
C VAL A 33 8.49 18.85 -32.56
N ALA A 34 7.80 19.80 -31.91
CA ALA A 34 7.85 21.22 -32.28
C ALA A 34 8.91 22.02 -31.48
N ILE A 35 9.19 21.61 -30.24
CA ILE A 35 10.06 22.38 -29.33
C ILE A 35 11.52 21.87 -29.39
N GLY A 36 11.72 20.55 -29.44
CA GLY A 36 13.05 19.96 -29.51
C GLY A 36 13.11 18.53 -29.01
N HIS A 37 13.98 17.72 -29.61
CA HIS A 37 14.08 16.27 -29.39
C HIS A 37 14.33 15.86 -27.93
N TRP A 38 14.99 16.73 -27.12
CA TRP A 38 15.21 16.46 -25.69
C TRP A 38 13.89 16.26 -24.94
N LEU A 39 12.84 17.03 -25.31
CA LEU A 39 11.52 16.94 -24.68
C LEU A 39 10.80 15.65 -25.07
N ILE A 40 11.05 15.13 -26.29
CA ILE A 40 10.55 13.81 -26.71
C ILE A 40 11.08 12.75 -25.75
N TRP A 41 12.40 12.70 -25.56
CA TRP A 41 13.03 11.69 -24.71
C TRP A 41 12.60 11.82 -23.25
N LEU A 42 12.52 13.04 -22.72
CA LEU A 42 12.04 13.30 -21.36
C LEU A 42 10.60 12.82 -21.18
N GLY A 43 9.70 13.14 -22.12
CA GLY A 43 8.31 12.69 -22.10
C GLY A 43 8.15 11.17 -22.17
N LEU A 44 8.93 10.51 -23.05
CA LEU A 44 8.92 9.05 -23.15
C LEU A 44 9.47 8.38 -21.90
N MET A 45 10.59 8.86 -21.35
CA MET A 45 11.16 8.32 -20.10
C MET A 45 10.18 8.48 -18.93
N PHE A 46 9.53 9.63 -18.81
CA PHE A 46 8.52 9.87 -17.79
C PHE A 46 7.30 8.95 -17.99
N THR A 47 6.86 8.76 -19.23
CA THR A 47 5.77 7.82 -19.55
C THR A 47 6.11 6.40 -19.13
N LEU A 48 7.30 5.90 -19.49
CA LEU A 48 7.77 4.57 -19.12
C LEU A 48 7.89 4.41 -17.61
N PHE A 49 8.41 5.41 -16.91
CA PHE A 49 8.45 5.43 -15.46
C PHE A 49 7.05 5.36 -14.87
N CYS A 50 6.08 6.12 -15.38
CA CYS A 50 4.69 6.09 -14.90
C CYS A 50 4.01 4.74 -15.17
N LEU A 51 4.23 4.13 -16.33
CA LEU A 51 3.72 2.79 -16.65
C LEU A 51 4.26 1.77 -15.62
N TYR A 52 5.54 1.82 -15.32
CA TYR A 52 6.17 0.94 -14.35
C TYR A 52 5.70 1.21 -12.92
N PHE A 53 5.66 2.48 -12.51
CA PHE A 53 5.27 2.88 -11.14
C PHE A 53 3.82 2.53 -10.83
N PHE A 54 2.91 2.79 -11.75
CA PHE A 54 1.48 2.53 -11.58
C PHE A 54 1.04 1.12 -11.96
N ARG A 55 1.98 0.20 -12.23
CA ARG A 55 1.62 -1.18 -12.56
C ARG A 55 0.79 -1.81 -11.45
N ASP A 56 -0.22 -2.57 -11.84
CA ASP A 56 -1.15 -3.23 -10.94
C ASP A 56 -1.29 -4.72 -11.30
N PRO A 57 -0.29 -5.55 -10.94
CA PRO A 57 -0.32 -6.98 -11.23
C PRO A 57 -1.45 -7.66 -10.48
N GLU A 58 -2.02 -8.69 -11.10
CA GLU A 58 -2.93 -9.60 -10.38
C GLU A 58 -2.18 -10.32 -9.27
N ARG A 59 -2.87 -10.57 -8.16
CA ARG A 59 -2.34 -11.27 -6.99
C ARG A 59 -3.25 -12.42 -6.60
N VAL A 60 -2.65 -13.50 -6.18
CA VAL A 60 -3.37 -14.69 -5.72
C VAL A 60 -3.13 -14.86 -4.22
N PRO A 61 -4.09 -14.50 -3.38
CA PRO A 61 -3.97 -14.71 -1.94
C PRO A 61 -3.82 -16.19 -1.61
N PRO A 62 -3.06 -16.54 -0.56
CA PRO A 62 -2.91 -17.92 -0.14
C PRO A 62 -4.27 -18.51 0.29
N ALA A 63 -4.56 -19.72 -0.16
CA ALA A 63 -5.77 -20.46 0.22
C ALA A 63 -5.63 -21.04 1.64
N ARG A 64 -5.44 -20.17 2.63
CA ARG A 64 -5.18 -20.53 4.03
C ARG A 64 -6.16 -19.76 4.93
N PRO A 65 -7.09 -20.47 5.59
CA PRO A 65 -8.03 -19.82 6.52
C PRO A 65 -7.30 -19.06 7.63
N GLY A 66 -7.78 -17.86 7.95
CA GLY A 66 -7.20 -17.03 9.00
C GLY A 66 -5.88 -16.33 8.62
N ALA A 67 -5.35 -16.51 7.42
CA ALA A 67 -4.15 -15.81 6.98
C ALA A 67 -4.38 -14.30 6.89
N ILE A 68 -3.49 -13.53 7.50
CA ILE A 68 -3.40 -12.08 7.35
C ILE A 68 -2.24 -11.80 6.42
N VAL A 69 -2.53 -11.27 5.22
CA VAL A 69 -1.53 -11.01 4.19
C VAL A 69 -1.00 -9.57 4.23
N ALA A 70 0.15 -9.35 3.63
CA ALA A 70 0.76 -8.03 3.51
C ALA A 70 -0.17 -7.07 2.76
N PRO A 71 -0.46 -5.87 3.31
CA PRO A 71 -1.30 -4.87 2.65
C PRO A 71 -0.59 -4.12 1.51
N ALA A 72 0.71 -4.31 1.33
CA ALA A 72 1.51 -3.62 0.32
C ALA A 72 2.76 -4.42 -0.07
N ASP A 73 3.29 -4.14 -1.26
CA ASP A 73 4.64 -4.54 -1.66
C ASP A 73 5.67 -3.66 -0.94
N GLY A 74 6.80 -4.23 -0.57
CA GLY A 74 7.86 -3.45 0.05
C GLY A 74 8.74 -4.26 0.99
N ARG A 75 9.41 -3.55 1.89
CA ARG A 75 10.29 -4.14 2.89
C ARG A 75 9.82 -3.76 4.29
N ILE A 76 9.82 -4.71 5.21
CA ILE A 76 9.55 -4.43 6.62
C ILE A 76 10.70 -3.59 7.18
N VAL A 77 10.39 -2.37 7.65
CA VAL A 77 11.37 -1.42 8.21
C VAL A 77 11.30 -1.31 9.72
N SER A 78 10.16 -1.64 10.31
CA SER A 78 10.04 -1.75 11.77
C SER A 78 8.88 -2.66 12.17
N MET A 79 9.03 -3.29 13.33
CA MET A 79 7.99 -4.08 13.97
C MET A 79 8.03 -3.83 15.48
N GLY A 80 6.88 -3.86 16.13
CA GLY A 80 6.81 -3.68 17.59
C GLY A 80 5.40 -3.43 18.09
N LEU A 81 5.27 -3.39 19.41
CA LEU A 81 4.02 -3.03 20.06
C LEU A 81 3.79 -1.51 19.97
N SER A 82 2.63 -1.13 19.47
CA SER A 82 2.23 0.28 19.31
C SER A 82 0.72 0.40 19.44
N ALA A 83 0.26 1.48 20.08
CA ALA A 83 -1.17 1.79 20.09
C ALA A 83 -1.65 2.11 18.66
N PRO A 84 -2.81 1.58 18.24
CA PRO A 84 -3.41 1.93 16.96
C PRO A 84 -3.79 3.42 16.94
N PRO A 85 -3.99 4.01 15.75
CA PRO A 85 -4.42 5.39 15.62
C PRO A 85 -5.71 5.64 16.43
N PRO A 86 -5.72 6.64 17.33
CA PRO A 86 -6.87 6.88 18.21
C PRO A 86 -8.16 7.24 17.45
N GLU A 87 -8.03 7.78 16.26
CA GLU A 87 -9.14 8.10 15.36
C GLU A 87 -9.94 6.87 14.91
N LEU A 88 -9.38 5.67 15.02
CA LEU A 88 -10.08 4.42 14.69
C LEU A 88 -10.94 3.88 15.83
N GLY A 89 -10.73 4.33 17.06
CA GLY A 89 -11.51 3.88 18.21
C GLY A 89 -11.25 2.43 18.64
N LEU A 90 -10.08 1.87 18.28
CA LEU A 90 -9.70 0.48 18.57
C LEU A 90 -9.11 0.29 19.99
N GLY A 91 -9.22 1.30 20.85
CA GLY A 91 -8.59 1.32 22.17
C GLY A 91 -7.14 1.81 22.13
N ALA A 92 -6.54 1.99 23.31
CA ALA A 92 -5.16 2.45 23.46
C ALA A 92 -4.17 1.31 23.75
N GLU A 93 -4.65 0.08 23.88
CA GLU A 93 -3.81 -1.08 24.17
C GLU A 93 -2.84 -1.33 23.02
N PRO A 94 -1.53 -1.50 23.34
CA PRO A 94 -0.52 -1.75 22.32
C PRO A 94 -0.76 -3.08 21.61
N ARG A 95 -0.73 -3.06 20.28
CA ARG A 95 -0.84 -4.22 19.40
C ARG A 95 0.42 -4.34 18.54
N TRP A 96 0.70 -5.51 18.02
CA TRP A 96 1.77 -5.67 17.05
C TRP A 96 1.51 -4.84 15.81
N ARG A 97 2.42 -3.93 15.52
CA ARG A 97 2.48 -3.14 14.29
C ARG A 97 3.58 -3.67 13.40
N VAL A 98 3.28 -3.91 12.14
CA VAL A 98 4.25 -4.23 11.07
C VAL A 98 4.25 -3.08 10.08
N SER A 99 5.40 -2.42 9.91
CA SER A 99 5.58 -1.26 9.03
C SER A 99 6.30 -1.67 7.76
N ILE A 100 5.63 -1.52 6.61
CA ILE A 100 6.13 -1.90 5.29
C ILE A 100 6.43 -0.61 4.51
N PHE A 101 7.69 -0.41 4.14
CA PHE A 101 8.13 0.72 3.32
C PHE A 101 8.08 0.33 1.84
N LEU A 102 7.40 1.16 1.05
CA LEU A 102 7.28 1.03 -0.39
C LEU A 102 8.29 1.98 -1.05
N SER A 103 9.35 1.45 -1.62
CA SER A 103 10.26 2.22 -2.47
C SER A 103 9.57 2.60 -3.78
N VAL A 104 10.08 3.62 -4.48
CA VAL A 104 9.51 4.04 -5.77
C VAL A 104 9.50 2.95 -6.85
N LEU A 105 10.23 1.86 -6.64
CA LEU A 105 10.27 0.73 -7.57
C LEU A 105 9.26 -0.38 -7.21
N ASN A 106 8.62 -0.32 -6.06
CA ASN A 106 7.61 -1.29 -5.64
C ASN A 106 6.25 -1.01 -6.29
N VAL A 107 5.33 -1.98 -6.24
CA VAL A 107 3.92 -1.76 -6.55
C VAL A 107 3.30 -0.94 -5.43
N HIS A 108 2.58 0.13 -5.77
CA HIS A 108 2.01 1.06 -4.80
C HIS A 108 0.51 0.85 -4.55
N VAL A 109 -0.10 -0.11 -5.25
CA VAL A 109 -1.49 -0.53 -4.99
C VAL A 109 -1.53 -1.27 -3.66
N ASN A 110 -2.41 -0.82 -2.77
CA ASN A 110 -2.62 -1.45 -1.47
C ASN A 110 -3.76 -2.46 -1.53
N ARG A 111 -3.60 -3.54 -0.79
CA ARG A 111 -4.52 -4.68 -0.78
C ARG A 111 -5.01 -5.00 0.61
N MET A 112 -6.27 -5.45 0.69
CA MET A 112 -6.88 -5.88 1.95
C MET A 112 -6.12 -7.07 2.53
N PRO A 113 -5.75 -7.01 3.82
CA PRO A 113 -4.95 -8.07 4.43
C PRO A 113 -5.77 -9.33 4.77
N LEU A 114 -7.10 -9.23 4.86
CA LEU A 114 -8.00 -10.32 5.20
C LEU A 114 -9.45 -10.00 4.81
N ASP A 115 -10.32 -11.02 4.89
CA ASP A 115 -11.76 -10.87 4.70
C ASP A 115 -12.40 -10.18 5.89
N GLY A 116 -13.32 -9.26 5.65
CA GLY A 116 -14.01 -8.55 6.71
C GLY A 116 -14.93 -7.45 6.23
N VAL A 117 -15.30 -6.55 7.15
CA VAL A 117 -16.08 -5.35 6.87
C VAL A 117 -15.30 -4.14 7.34
N VAL A 118 -15.20 -3.12 6.53
CA VAL A 118 -14.59 -1.83 6.90
C VAL A 118 -15.49 -1.14 7.91
N THR A 119 -15.05 -1.01 9.16
CA THR A 119 -15.86 -0.41 10.24
C THR A 119 -15.62 1.08 10.39
N ARG A 120 -14.41 1.55 10.05
CA ARG A 120 -14.05 2.96 10.16
C ARG A 120 -12.97 3.35 9.18
N ILE A 121 -13.06 4.57 8.65
CA ILE A 121 -12.03 5.21 7.84
C ILE A 121 -11.75 6.59 8.42
N ALA A 122 -10.48 6.88 8.70
CA ALA A 122 -10.07 8.17 9.24
C ALA A 122 -8.91 8.74 8.42
N TYR A 123 -9.19 9.80 7.68
CA TYR A 123 -8.17 10.55 6.96
C TYR A 123 -7.64 11.71 7.80
N ARG A 124 -6.32 11.83 7.87
CA ARG A 124 -5.67 12.92 8.59
C ARG A 124 -4.67 13.62 7.69
N HIS A 125 -4.85 14.92 7.49
CA HIS A 125 -3.85 15.78 6.87
C HIS A 125 -2.60 15.88 7.76
N GLY A 126 -1.43 15.98 7.14
CA GLY A 126 -0.18 16.04 7.88
C GLY A 126 0.98 16.52 7.04
N ALA A 127 2.18 16.38 7.59
CA ALA A 127 3.44 16.69 6.92
C ALA A 127 3.81 15.61 5.88
N PHE A 128 4.89 15.85 5.15
CA PHE A 128 5.46 14.93 4.17
C PHE A 128 6.96 14.75 4.48
N VAL A 129 7.26 14.06 5.60
CA VAL A 129 8.64 13.65 5.92
C VAL A 129 8.90 12.24 5.39
N SER A 130 10.17 11.81 5.38
CA SER A 130 10.52 10.46 4.90
C SER A 130 9.70 9.38 5.60
N ALA A 131 8.97 8.58 4.83
CA ALA A 131 8.11 7.52 5.36
C ALA A 131 8.89 6.37 6.04
N SER A 132 10.21 6.29 5.83
CA SER A 132 11.08 5.31 6.51
C SER A 132 11.29 5.62 8.00
N LEU A 133 11.00 6.83 8.45
CA LEU A 133 11.16 7.25 9.85
C LEU A 133 9.94 6.89 10.68
N ASP A 134 10.13 6.46 11.94
CA ASP A 134 9.02 6.16 12.86
C ASP A 134 8.08 7.35 13.08
N LYS A 135 8.64 8.57 13.11
CA LYS A 135 7.86 9.82 13.23
C LYS A 135 6.84 10.02 12.10
N ALA A 136 7.03 9.37 10.95
CA ALA A 136 6.08 9.46 9.84
C ALA A 136 4.69 8.94 10.20
N SER A 137 4.57 7.94 11.08
CA SER A 137 3.27 7.42 11.55
C SER A 137 2.41 8.47 12.24
N THR A 138 3.02 9.43 12.92
CA THR A 138 2.30 10.45 13.69
C THR A 138 2.20 11.79 12.97
N SER A 139 3.18 12.13 12.15
CA SER A 139 3.33 13.47 11.58
C SER A 139 2.83 13.58 10.15
N ASN A 140 2.92 12.49 9.35
CA ASN A 140 2.59 12.52 7.93
C ASN A 140 1.08 12.42 7.69
N GLU A 141 0.70 12.90 6.49
CA GLU A 141 -0.62 12.65 5.94
C GLU A 141 -0.87 11.14 5.89
N ARG A 142 -2.01 10.70 6.44
CA ARG A 142 -2.36 9.29 6.56
C ARG A 142 -3.84 9.03 6.37
N ASN A 143 -4.13 7.83 5.94
CA ASN A 143 -5.49 7.28 5.87
C ASN A 143 -5.51 5.96 6.64
N ALA A 144 -6.26 5.91 7.72
CA ALA A 144 -6.35 4.75 8.60
C ALA A 144 -7.70 4.05 8.40
N LEU A 145 -7.68 2.72 8.27
CA LEU A 145 -8.86 1.87 8.12
C LEU A 145 -8.90 0.88 9.29
N ALA A 146 -10.07 0.70 9.88
CA ALA A 146 -10.37 -0.42 10.77
C ALA A 146 -11.22 -1.45 10.01
N ILE A 147 -10.87 -2.72 10.14
CA ILE A 147 -11.54 -3.84 9.48
C ILE A 147 -11.92 -4.87 10.54
N ARG A 148 -13.20 -5.22 10.62
CA ARG A 148 -13.73 -6.23 11.51
C ARG A 148 -13.89 -7.54 10.77
N VAL A 149 -13.32 -8.60 11.32
CA VAL A 149 -13.47 -9.96 10.82
C VAL A 149 -14.68 -10.66 11.40
N ALA A 150 -15.04 -11.82 10.86
CA ALA A 150 -16.22 -12.58 11.28
C ALA A 150 -16.19 -12.97 12.77
N SER A 151 -15.00 -13.16 13.37
CA SER A 151 -14.82 -13.44 14.81
C SER A 151 -15.11 -12.24 15.71
N GLY A 152 -15.36 -11.05 15.15
CA GLY A 152 -15.53 -9.79 15.87
C GLY A 152 -14.23 -9.04 16.20
N GLN A 153 -13.07 -9.65 15.96
CA GLN A 153 -11.78 -8.97 16.12
C GLN A 153 -11.60 -7.87 15.08
N GLU A 154 -10.80 -6.86 15.41
CA GLU A 154 -10.50 -5.75 14.50
C GLU A 154 -9.01 -5.59 14.30
N ILE A 155 -8.63 -5.31 13.06
CA ILE A 155 -7.30 -4.92 12.64
C ILE A 155 -7.31 -3.47 12.14
N ALA A 156 -6.13 -2.85 12.06
CA ALA A 156 -6.01 -1.58 11.35
C ALA A 156 -4.97 -1.63 10.25
N VAL A 157 -5.27 -0.97 9.14
CA VAL A 157 -4.33 -0.70 8.04
C VAL A 157 -4.19 0.80 7.89
N VAL A 158 -2.97 1.31 7.90
CA VAL A 158 -2.70 2.75 7.81
C VAL A 158 -1.82 3.02 6.60
N GLN A 159 -2.37 3.74 5.62
CA GLN A 159 -1.62 4.29 4.51
C GLN A 159 -0.95 5.58 4.96
N ILE A 160 0.36 5.71 4.77
CA ILE A 160 1.16 6.87 5.21
C ILE A 160 1.91 7.43 4.00
N ALA A 161 1.65 8.69 3.68
CA ALA A 161 2.34 9.39 2.61
C ALA A 161 3.80 9.66 2.97
N GLY A 162 4.70 9.54 2.00
CA GLY A 162 6.12 9.89 2.16
C GLY A 162 6.45 11.28 1.64
N LEU A 163 7.74 11.58 1.54
CA LEU A 163 8.27 12.90 1.16
C LEU A 163 7.79 13.40 -0.22
N ILE A 164 7.70 12.49 -1.18
CA ILE A 164 7.27 12.81 -2.56
C ILE A 164 5.77 12.52 -2.73
N ALA A 165 5.22 11.62 -1.91
CA ALA A 165 3.82 11.24 -1.93
C ALA A 165 2.96 12.41 -1.44
N ARG A 166 2.10 12.91 -2.32
CA ARG A 166 1.17 14.00 -1.97
C ARG A 166 -0.29 13.60 -2.03
N ARG A 167 -0.59 12.31 -2.20
CA ARG A 167 -1.98 11.87 -2.25
C ARG A 167 -2.13 10.38 -1.97
N ILE A 168 -2.98 10.09 -1.01
CA ILE A 168 -3.50 8.76 -0.72
C ILE A 168 -4.87 8.66 -1.38
N LEU A 169 -5.09 7.60 -2.14
CA LEU A 169 -6.39 7.27 -2.71
C LEU A 169 -6.92 6.02 -2.02
N CYS A 170 -8.12 6.12 -1.48
CA CYS A 170 -8.86 5.02 -0.89
C CYS A 170 -10.10 4.76 -1.74
N GLY A 171 -10.34 3.52 -2.13
CA GLY A 171 -11.44 3.12 -3.01
C GLY A 171 -12.60 2.44 -2.26
N VAL A 172 -12.49 2.25 -0.94
CA VAL A 172 -13.51 1.61 -0.11
C VAL A 172 -14.16 2.61 0.84
N ARG A 173 -15.33 2.25 1.38
CA ARG A 173 -16.12 3.06 2.31
C ARG A 173 -16.40 2.27 3.58
N GLU A 174 -16.78 2.98 4.63
CA GLU A 174 -17.30 2.34 5.84
C GLU A 174 -18.57 1.54 5.52
N GLY A 175 -18.63 0.31 6.02
CA GLY A 175 -19.68 -0.66 5.74
C GLY A 175 -19.39 -1.60 4.57
N ASP A 176 -18.38 -1.34 3.75
CA ASP A 176 -18.07 -2.20 2.62
C ASP A 176 -17.54 -3.56 3.09
N PRO A 177 -18.07 -4.69 2.57
CA PRO A 177 -17.44 -5.98 2.71
C PRO A 177 -16.19 -6.03 1.82
N VAL A 178 -15.10 -6.59 2.34
CA VAL A 178 -13.82 -6.68 1.64
C VAL A 178 -13.26 -8.10 1.70
N ARG A 179 -12.46 -8.46 0.70
CA ARG A 179 -11.83 -9.78 0.60
C ARG A 179 -10.31 -9.66 0.67
N THR A 180 -9.68 -10.71 1.17
CA THR A 180 -8.22 -10.84 1.20
C THR A 180 -7.62 -10.62 -0.20
N GLY A 181 -6.59 -9.77 -0.29
CA GLY A 181 -5.93 -9.43 -1.55
C GLY A 181 -6.69 -8.43 -2.44
N GLU A 182 -7.92 -8.04 -2.09
CA GLU A 182 -8.70 -7.02 -2.82
C GLU A 182 -8.00 -5.65 -2.77
N ARG A 183 -8.03 -4.93 -3.90
CA ARG A 183 -7.47 -3.59 -4.01
C ARG A 183 -8.32 -2.60 -3.21
N PHE A 184 -7.72 -1.86 -2.27
CA PHE A 184 -8.46 -0.85 -1.54
C PHE A 184 -7.94 0.57 -1.75
N GLY A 185 -6.76 0.72 -2.32
CA GLY A 185 -6.22 2.05 -2.54
C GLY A 185 -4.83 2.05 -3.17
N ILE A 186 -4.27 3.25 -3.31
CA ILE A 186 -2.92 3.46 -3.82
C ILE A 186 -2.31 4.71 -3.16
N ILE A 187 -1.02 4.66 -2.85
CA ILE A 187 -0.26 5.80 -2.35
C ILE A 187 0.73 6.21 -3.44
N ARG A 188 0.74 7.49 -3.83
CA ARG A 188 1.62 7.96 -4.91
C ARG A 188 3.00 8.34 -4.38
N PHE A 189 4.08 7.80 -5.00
CA PHE A 189 5.49 8.18 -4.86
C PHE A 189 6.11 8.06 -3.45
N GLY A 190 6.56 6.83 -3.11
CA GLY A 190 7.31 6.53 -1.90
C GLY A 190 6.47 6.67 -0.62
N SER A 191 6.21 5.57 0.05
CA SER A 191 5.19 5.52 1.08
C SER A 191 5.48 4.43 2.10
N ARG A 192 4.65 4.36 3.12
CA ARG A 192 4.64 3.29 4.10
C ARG A 192 3.22 2.83 4.37
N THR A 193 3.07 1.55 4.64
CA THR A 193 1.80 0.99 5.12
C THR A 193 2.05 0.30 6.44
N ASP A 194 1.31 0.68 7.48
CA ASP A 194 1.36 0.04 8.78
C ASP A 194 0.16 -0.89 8.93
N LEU A 195 0.42 -2.13 9.34
CA LEU A 195 -0.59 -3.11 9.69
C LEU A 195 -0.55 -3.34 11.21
N TYR A 196 -1.67 -3.10 11.88
CA TYR A 196 -1.88 -3.41 13.29
C TYR A 196 -2.67 -4.70 13.39
N LEU A 197 -2.05 -5.72 13.98
CA LEU A 197 -2.66 -7.04 14.15
C LEU A 197 -3.75 -7.03 15.24
N PRO A 198 -4.63 -8.04 15.26
CA PRO A 198 -5.54 -8.24 16.40
C PRO A 198 -4.78 -8.35 17.70
N ASP A 199 -5.45 -8.05 18.80
CA ASP A 199 -4.87 -8.21 20.13
C ASP A 199 -4.40 -9.65 20.38
N GLY A 200 -3.23 -9.79 21.02
CA GLY A 200 -2.62 -11.09 21.32
C GLY A 200 -1.94 -11.80 20.14
N LEU A 201 -2.16 -11.36 18.89
CA LEU A 201 -1.58 -12.01 17.72
C LEU A 201 -0.17 -11.49 17.43
N ARG A 202 0.78 -12.41 17.16
CA ARG A 202 2.16 -12.09 16.81
C ARG A 202 2.43 -12.26 15.33
N PRO A 203 3.28 -11.41 14.73
CA PRO A 203 3.69 -11.59 13.34
C PRO A 203 4.61 -12.81 13.17
N LEU A 204 4.52 -13.45 12.01
CA LEU A 204 5.35 -14.60 11.58
C LEU A 204 6.54 -14.17 10.72
N VAL A 205 6.72 -12.88 10.57
CA VAL A 205 7.72 -12.23 9.70
C VAL A 205 8.76 -11.50 10.53
N ALA A 206 9.86 -11.05 9.91
CA ALA A 206 10.93 -10.33 10.55
C ALA A 206 11.27 -9.01 9.83
N GLU A 207 11.89 -8.08 10.55
CA GLU A 207 12.41 -6.84 9.94
C GLU A 207 13.41 -7.17 8.83
N GLY A 208 13.35 -6.37 7.75
CA GLY A 208 14.16 -6.59 6.58
C GLY A 208 13.60 -7.56 5.55
N GLN A 209 12.55 -8.34 5.86
CA GLN A 209 11.88 -9.19 4.86
C GLN A 209 11.17 -8.37 3.79
N THR A 210 11.17 -8.93 2.56
CA THR A 210 10.40 -8.39 1.43
C THR A 210 8.99 -8.96 1.45
N MET A 211 8.01 -8.07 1.29
CA MET A 211 6.59 -8.37 1.27
C MET A 211 6.03 -8.21 -0.14
N ILE A 212 5.15 -9.13 -0.51
CA ILE A 212 4.31 -9.06 -1.71
C ILE A 212 2.88 -8.83 -1.25
N GLY A 213 2.33 -7.67 -1.57
CA GLY A 213 0.98 -7.26 -1.16
C GLY A 213 -0.09 -8.22 -1.68
N GLY A 214 -0.96 -8.69 -0.80
CA GLY A 214 -2.01 -9.66 -1.10
C GLY A 214 -1.57 -11.13 -1.09
N GLU A 215 -0.25 -11.43 -0.98
CA GLU A 215 0.27 -12.80 -1.09
C GLU A 215 1.11 -13.23 0.12
N THR A 216 2.02 -12.39 0.63
CA THR A 216 2.88 -12.76 1.75
C THR A 216 2.10 -12.80 3.06
N VAL A 217 2.08 -13.95 3.73
CA VAL A 217 1.43 -14.10 5.04
C VAL A 217 2.26 -13.39 6.11
N ILE A 218 1.65 -12.46 6.84
CA ILE A 218 2.27 -11.75 7.97
C ILE A 218 1.92 -12.40 9.30
N ALA A 219 0.70 -12.88 9.45
CA ALA A 219 0.21 -13.53 10.67
C ALA A 219 -0.93 -14.49 10.34
N GLU A 220 -1.32 -15.33 11.31
CA GLU A 220 -2.45 -16.25 11.16
C GLU A 220 -3.33 -16.18 12.41
N MET A 221 -4.61 -15.91 12.20
CA MET A 221 -5.62 -16.08 13.24
C MET A 221 -5.93 -17.58 13.34
N LEU A 222 -5.77 -18.12 14.53
CA LEU A 222 -6.24 -19.49 14.79
C LEU A 222 -7.77 -19.52 14.74
N PRO A 223 -8.34 -20.59 14.21
CA PRO A 223 -9.79 -20.76 14.14
C PRO A 223 -10.44 -20.83 15.53
#